data_81e509ef0de9ff479ce9cd415fdda044
#
_entry.id   81e509ef0de9ff479ce9cd415fdda044
#
_cell.length_a   1.000
_cell.length_b   1.000
_cell.length_c   1.000
_cell.angle_alpha   90.00
_cell.angle_beta   90.00
_cell.angle_gamma   90.00
#
_symmetry.space_group_name_H-M   'P 1'
#
loop_
_entity.id
_entity.type
_entity.pdbx_description
1 polymer ?
#
loop_
_entity_poly.entity_id
_entity_poly.type
_entity_poly.pdbx_seq_one_letter_code
_entity_poly.pdbx_strand_id
1 'polypeptide(L)'
;MTWSTYSATRTRARPEDVWRLWTDVAGWSRWDDDVASSQLEGPFAVGTGGVLTPRSGPTIRFVLTHVEPMVAFTNRASLPLGTLDFIHTLRTGSGSTVVEHRVEMKGPLTFLFRRLVGAGIARSLPAVVERLGRLAEGGVP
;
A
#
# COMPACT_ATOMS: atom_id res chain seq x y z
N MET A 1 -15.10 -5.47 14.90
CA MET A 1 -14.22 -6.59 14.51
C MET A 1 -13.11 -6.05 13.63
N THR A 2 -11.90 -6.52 13.85
CA THR A 2 -10.70 -6.04 13.14
C THR A 2 -9.89 -7.24 12.63
N TRP A 3 -9.35 -7.09 11.44
CA TRP A 3 -8.42 -8.06 10.84
C TRP A 3 -7.23 -7.29 10.28
N SER A 4 -6.05 -7.87 10.38
CA SER A 4 -4.86 -7.26 9.80
C SER A 4 -3.87 -8.30 9.30
N THR A 5 -3.06 -7.87 8.34
CA THR A 5 -1.90 -8.61 7.86
C THR A 5 -0.79 -7.62 7.52
N TYR A 6 0.44 -8.07 7.52
CA TYR A 6 1.56 -7.21 7.13
C TYR A 6 2.69 -8.03 6.52
N SER A 7 3.53 -7.33 5.78
CA SER A 7 4.79 -7.86 5.30
C SER A 7 5.83 -6.76 5.29
N ALA A 8 7.08 -7.10 5.53
CA ALA A 8 8.17 -6.15 5.56
C ALA A 8 9.36 -6.70 4.80
N THR A 9 10.16 -5.80 4.25
CA THR A 9 11.43 -6.14 3.61
C THR A 9 12.50 -5.13 3.99
N ARG A 10 13.74 -5.55 3.94
CA ARG A 10 14.88 -4.68 4.14
C ARG A 10 15.51 -4.36 2.80
N THR A 11 15.80 -3.09 2.57
CA THR A 11 16.40 -2.63 1.31
C THR A 11 17.60 -1.73 1.60
N ARG A 12 18.54 -1.66 0.66
CA ARG A 12 19.67 -0.74 0.70
C ARG A 12 19.29 0.65 0.20
N ALA A 13 18.10 0.80 -0.39
CA ALA A 13 17.61 2.08 -0.85
C ALA A 13 17.45 3.05 0.32
N ARG A 14 17.56 4.35 0.02
CA ARG A 14 17.29 5.38 1.00
C ARG A 14 15.78 5.56 1.18
N PRO A 15 15.33 6.08 2.31
CA PRO A 15 13.90 6.39 2.49
C PRO A 15 13.35 7.25 1.35
N GLU A 16 14.13 8.20 0.83
CA GLU A 16 13.73 9.09 -0.26
C GLU A 16 13.40 8.30 -1.54
N ASP A 17 14.15 7.23 -1.80
CA ASP A 17 13.94 6.43 -3.00
C ASP A 17 12.63 5.64 -2.92
N VAL A 18 12.31 5.11 -1.75
CA VAL A 18 11.03 4.42 -1.53
C VAL A 18 9.88 5.43 -1.54
N TRP A 19 10.07 6.55 -0.86
CA TRP A 19 9.05 7.60 -0.81
C TRP A 19 8.68 8.11 -2.20
N ARG A 20 9.66 8.27 -3.08
CA ARG A 20 9.42 8.67 -4.47
C ARG A 20 8.53 7.68 -5.21
N LEU A 21 8.73 6.38 -5.00
CA LEU A 21 7.89 5.35 -5.60
C LEU A 21 6.47 5.37 -5.03
N TRP A 22 6.32 5.60 -3.74
CA TRP A 22 5.00 5.69 -3.11
C TRP A 22 4.21 6.91 -3.58
N THR A 23 4.87 8.05 -3.73
CA THR A 23 4.18 9.30 -4.14
C THR A 23 3.88 9.35 -5.63
N ASP A 24 4.53 8.52 -6.42
CA ASP A 24 4.21 8.32 -7.83
C ASP A 24 3.06 7.32 -7.94
N VAL A 25 1.85 7.78 -7.63
CA VAL A 25 0.68 6.91 -7.58
C VAL A 25 0.38 6.27 -8.93
N ALA A 26 0.59 6.99 -10.02
CA ALA A 26 0.38 6.44 -11.36
C ALA A 26 1.34 5.28 -11.69
N GLY A 27 2.42 5.16 -10.96
CA GLY A 27 3.41 4.09 -11.13
C GLY A 27 3.26 2.90 -10.19
N TRP A 28 2.21 2.84 -9.40
CA TRP A 28 2.05 1.75 -8.42
C TRP A 28 2.04 0.34 -9.04
N SER A 29 1.58 0.21 -10.29
CA SER A 29 1.60 -1.10 -10.99
C SER A 29 3.03 -1.62 -11.23
N ARG A 30 4.04 -0.79 -11.10
CA ARG A 30 5.44 -1.19 -11.28
C ARG A 30 5.93 -2.10 -10.16
N TRP A 31 5.36 -1.98 -8.97
CA TRP A 31 5.75 -2.78 -7.81
C TRP A 31 4.61 -3.58 -7.20
N ASP A 32 3.38 -3.41 -7.67
CA ASP A 32 2.21 -4.16 -7.19
C ASP A 32 1.49 -4.80 -8.37
N ASP A 33 1.66 -6.12 -8.52
CA ASP A 33 1.09 -6.87 -9.63
C ASP A 33 -0.44 -6.95 -9.58
N ASP A 34 -1.06 -6.70 -8.43
CA ASP A 34 -2.51 -6.71 -8.31
C ASP A 34 -3.15 -5.44 -8.88
N VAL A 35 -2.34 -4.42 -9.16
CA VAL A 35 -2.79 -3.13 -9.68
C VAL A 35 -2.61 -3.07 -11.19
N ALA A 36 -3.70 -2.84 -11.91
CA ALA A 36 -3.63 -2.56 -13.34
C ALA A 36 -3.32 -1.08 -13.60
N SER A 37 -3.98 -0.18 -12.88
CA SER A 37 -3.75 1.26 -12.96
C SER A 37 -4.16 1.95 -11.68
N SER A 38 -3.59 3.12 -11.44
CA SER A 38 -3.93 3.94 -10.28
C SER A 38 -3.68 5.41 -10.59
N GLN A 39 -4.41 6.29 -9.91
CA GLN A 39 -4.31 7.73 -10.14
C GLN A 39 -4.71 8.48 -8.87
N LEU A 40 -4.00 9.56 -8.57
CA LEU A 40 -4.33 10.47 -7.49
C LEU A 40 -4.95 11.75 -8.08
N GLU A 41 -6.00 12.26 -7.46
CA GLU A 41 -6.78 13.39 -7.96
C GLU A 41 -6.34 14.72 -7.32
N GLY A 42 -5.05 14.89 -7.06
CA GLY A 42 -4.51 16.10 -6.44
C GLY A 42 -3.15 15.85 -5.82
N PRO A 43 -2.70 16.73 -4.91
CA PRO A 43 -1.40 16.57 -4.26
C PRO A 43 -1.39 15.36 -3.33
N PHE A 44 -0.20 14.83 -3.05
CA PHE A 44 -0.03 13.72 -2.12
C PHE A 44 -0.12 14.27 -0.69
N ALA A 45 -1.35 14.46 -0.21
CA ALA A 45 -1.66 15.07 1.07
C ALA A 45 -2.94 14.47 1.65
N VAL A 46 -3.10 14.60 2.97
CA VAL A 46 -4.29 14.12 3.66
C VAL A 46 -5.55 14.74 3.05
N GLY A 47 -6.54 13.90 2.78
CA GLY A 47 -7.82 14.32 2.19
C GLY A 47 -7.89 14.18 0.68
N THR A 48 -6.76 13.98 -0.01
CA THR A 48 -6.78 13.79 -1.46
C THR A 48 -7.30 12.40 -1.80
N GLY A 49 -8.24 12.34 -2.72
CA GLY A 49 -8.80 11.10 -3.22
C GLY A 49 -8.04 10.55 -4.41
N GLY A 50 -8.23 9.26 -4.66
CA GLY A 50 -7.67 8.59 -5.81
C GLY A 50 -8.51 7.40 -6.23
N VAL A 51 -8.11 6.79 -7.34
CA VAL A 51 -8.76 5.58 -7.86
C VAL A 51 -7.70 4.53 -8.15
N LEU A 52 -8.06 3.28 -7.93
CA LEU A 52 -7.21 2.14 -8.22
C LEU A 52 -8.05 1.10 -8.94
N THR A 53 -7.58 0.67 -10.09
CA THR A 53 -8.21 -0.41 -10.84
C THR A 53 -7.37 -1.66 -10.65
N PRO A 54 -7.86 -2.67 -9.94
CA PRO A 54 -7.14 -3.93 -9.79
C PRO A 54 -7.16 -4.71 -11.10
N ARG A 55 -6.24 -5.66 -11.24
CA ARG A 55 -6.25 -6.55 -12.42
C ARG A 55 -7.48 -7.42 -12.44
N SER A 56 -8.06 -7.71 -11.28
CA SER A 56 -9.27 -8.50 -11.14
C SER A 56 -10.18 -7.85 -10.14
N GLY A 57 -11.39 -7.50 -10.56
CA GLY A 57 -12.38 -6.86 -9.69
C GLY A 57 -12.67 -5.42 -10.08
N PRO A 58 -13.56 -4.77 -9.35
CA PRO A 58 -14.02 -3.42 -9.67
C PRO A 58 -12.99 -2.36 -9.29
N THR A 59 -13.10 -1.19 -9.93
CA THR A 59 -12.34 0.01 -9.57
C THR A 59 -12.66 0.43 -8.13
N ILE A 60 -11.63 0.77 -7.37
CA ILE A 60 -11.73 1.13 -5.97
C ILE A 60 -11.35 2.60 -5.81
N ARG A 61 -12.17 3.35 -5.08
CA ARG A 61 -11.81 4.71 -4.69
C ARG A 61 -11.18 4.67 -3.31
N PHE A 62 -10.15 5.51 -3.12
CA PHE A 62 -9.49 5.64 -1.83
C PHE A 62 -9.26 7.11 -1.49
N VAL A 63 -8.92 7.38 -0.24
CA VAL A 63 -8.53 8.70 0.24
C VAL A 63 -7.27 8.56 1.10
N LEU A 64 -6.36 9.52 0.99
CA LEU A 64 -5.19 9.57 1.85
C LEU A 64 -5.61 10.07 3.22
N THR A 65 -5.42 9.27 4.26
CA THR A 65 -5.82 9.61 5.64
C THR A 65 -4.64 9.99 6.51
N HIS A 66 -3.42 9.63 6.11
CA HIS A 66 -2.20 9.96 6.83
C HIS A 66 -1.07 10.16 5.83
N VAL A 67 -0.30 11.22 5.98
CA VAL A 67 0.88 11.47 5.15
C VAL A 67 1.96 12.09 6.04
N GLU A 68 3.07 11.41 6.19
CA GLU A 68 4.22 11.86 6.94
C GLU A 68 5.46 11.62 6.08
N PRO A 69 5.96 12.67 5.37
CA PRO A 69 7.02 12.50 4.38
C PRO A 69 8.22 11.72 4.89
N MET A 70 8.69 10.78 4.08
CA MET A 70 9.82 9.88 4.36
C MET A 70 9.58 8.90 5.51
N VAL A 71 8.39 8.87 6.09
CA VAL A 71 8.07 8.02 7.25
C VAL A 71 6.89 7.10 6.98
N ALA A 72 5.73 7.65 6.57
CA ALA A 72 4.53 6.83 6.45
C ALA A 72 3.45 7.51 5.62
N PHE A 73 2.59 6.68 5.02
CA PHE A 73 1.30 7.15 4.53
C PHE A 73 0.27 6.03 4.63
N THR A 74 -0.99 6.43 4.67
CA THR A 74 -2.12 5.49 4.68
C THR A 74 -3.13 5.93 3.64
N ASN A 75 -3.61 4.98 2.84
CA ASN A 75 -4.77 5.17 1.99
C ASN A 75 -5.89 4.25 2.46
N ARG A 76 -7.11 4.80 2.48
CA ARG A 76 -8.30 4.13 2.98
C ARG A 76 -9.31 3.93 1.87
N ALA A 77 -9.75 2.69 1.70
CA ALA A 77 -10.90 2.34 0.87
C ALA A 77 -12.10 2.02 1.76
N SER A 78 -13.31 2.29 1.27
CA SER A 78 -14.53 1.95 1.97
C SER A 78 -14.98 0.54 1.62
N LEU A 79 -15.44 -0.19 2.63
CA LEU A 79 -16.15 -1.45 2.49
C LEU A 79 -17.58 -1.24 2.98
N PRO A 80 -18.53 -2.10 2.59
CA PRO A 80 -19.87 -2.06 3.21
C PRO A 80 -19.76 -2.12 4.74
N LEU A 81 -20.22 -1.05 5.40
CA LEU A 81 -20.21 -0.88 6.86
C LEU A 81 -18.80 -0.93 7.47
N GLY A 82 -17.75 -0.66 6.70
CA GLY A 82 -16.40 -0.75 7.22
C GLY A 82 -15.37 -0.05 6.38
N THR A 83 -14.09 -0.28 6.73
CA THR A 83 -12.95 0.33 6.06
C THR A 83 -11.84 -0.69 5.80
N LEU A 84 -11.05 -0.41 4.78
CA LEU A 84 -9.84 -1.16 4.43
C LEU A 84 -8.71 -0.15 4.33
N ASP A 85 -7.78 -0.21 5.29
CA ASP A 85 -6.64 0.69 5.36
C ASP A 85 -5.37 0.00 4.87
N PHE A 86 -4.65 0.67 3.96
CA PHE A 86 -3.33 0.27 3.51
C PHE A 86 -2.31 1.21 4.13
N ILE A 87 -1.55 0.70 5.09
CA ILE A 87 -0.62 1.47 5.92
C ILE A 87 0.81 1.15 5.48
N HIS A 88 1.55 2.18 5.10
CA HIS A 88 2.90 2.06 4.56
C HIS A 88 3.86 2.79 5.49
N THR A 89 4.89 2.11 5.98
CA THR A 89 5.85 2.72 6.90
C THR A 89 7.29 2.44 6.48
N LEU A 90 8.17 3.38 6.80
CA LEU A 90 9.61 3.29 6.62
C LEU A 90 10.31 3.44 7.96
N ARG A 91 11.28 2.58 8.21
CA ARG A 91 12.18 2.70 9.35
C ARG A 91 13.61 2.59 8.86
N THR A 92 14.49 3.43 9.40
CA THR A 92 15.90 3.42 9.06
C THR A 92 16.73 2.93 10.24
N GLY A 93 17.84 2.27 9.95
CA GLY A 93 18.79 1.82 10.97
C GLY A 93 19.88 0.99 10.33
N SER A 94 21.10 1.07 10.88
CA SER A 94 22.24 0.24 10.47
C SER A 94 22.52 0.25 8.97
N GLY A 95 22.33 1.40 8.31
CA GLY A 95 22.62 1.56 6.88
C GLY A 95 21.61 0.92 5.93
N SER A 96 20.44 0.57 6.44
CA SER A 96 19.37 -0.01 5.60
C SER A 96 18.02 0.62 5.95
N THR A 97 17.06 0.41 5.06
CA THR A 97 15.67 0.86 5.24
C THR A 97 14.78 -0.37 5.34
N VAL A 98 13.89 -0.38 6.32
CA VAL A 98 12.84 -1.40 6.43
C VAL A 98 11.54 -0.80 5.91
N VAL A 99 10.97 -1.46 4.89
CA VAL A 99 9.70 -1.09 4.28
C VAL A 99 8.65 -2.06 4.78
N GLU A 100 7.58 -1.55 5.37
CA GLU A 100 6.48 -2.38 5.84
C GLU A 100 5.17 -1.93 5.20
N HIS A 101 4.42 -2.88 4.67
CA HIS A 101 3.04 -2.69 4.25
C HIS A 101 2.14 -3.48 5.18
N ARG A 102 1.18 -2.80 5.79
CA ARG A 102 0.17 -3.39 6.66
C ARG A 102 -1.21 -3.09 6.10
N VAL A 103 -2.08 -4.06 6.17
CA VAL A 103 -3.47 -3.89 5.74
C VAL A 103 -4.36 -4.18 6.94
N GLU A 104 -5.27 -3.25 7.24
CA GLU A 104 -6.23 -3.38 8.33
C GLU A 104 -7.64 -3.26 7.82
N MET A 105 -8.49 -4.17 8.25
CA MET A 105 -9.90 -4.20 7.89
C MET A 105 -10.74 -4.07 9.15
N LYS A 106 -11.70 -3.15 9.14
CA LYS A 106 -12.56 -2.87 10.30
C LYS A 106 -14.01 -2.84 9.88
N GLY A 107 -14.89 -3.27 10.79
CA GLY A 107 -16.33 -3.24 10.59
C GLY A 107 -16.99 -4.55 10.97
N PRO A 108 -18.34 -4.58 11.08
CA PRO A 108 -19.08 -5.78 11.50
C PRO A 108 -19.01 -6.93 10.47
N LEU A 109 -18.73 -6.64 9.20
CA LEU A 109 -18.63 -7.65 8.15
C LEU A 109 -17.20 -8.12 7.89
N THR A 110 -16.25 -7.80 8.77
CA THR A 110 -14.85 -8.19 8.62
C THR A 110 -14.70 -9.71 8.51
N PHE A 111 -15.52 -10.49 9.25
CA PHE A 111 -15.47 -11.95 9.20
C PHE A 111 -15.71 -12.49 7.78
N LEU A 112 -16.47 -11.77 6.96
CA LEU A 112 -16.75 -12.11 5.57
C LEU A 112 -15.65 -11.59 4.64
N PHE A 113 -15.31 -10.31 4.73
CA PHE A 113 -14.37 -9.67 3.80
C PHE A 113 -12.94 -10.15 3.97
N ARG A 114 -12.55 -10.61 5.16
CA ARG A 114 -11.20 -11.18 5.34
C ARG A 114 -11.00 -12.43 4.48
N ARG A 115 -12.06 -13.15 4.15
CA ARG A 115 -12.00 -14.33 3.25
C ARG A 115 -12.09 -13.91 1.79
N LEU A 116 -13.00 -12.99 1.46
CA LEU A 116 -13.25 -12.59 0.09
C LEU A 116 -12.13 -11.69 -0.48
N VAL A 117 -11.55 -10.85 0.34
CA VAL A 117 -10.56 -9.85 -0.07
C VAL A 117 -9.23 -10.05 0.65
N GLY A 118 -9.26 -10.19 1.97
CA GLY A 118 -8.07 -10.22 2.82
C GLY A 118 -7.11 -11.35 2.51
N ALA A 119 -7.61 -12.54 2.22
CA ALA A 119 -6.76 -13.70 1.94
C ALA A 119 -5.90 -13.51 0.69
N GLY A 120 -6.46 -12.89 -0.36
CA GLY A 120 -5.71 -12.57 -1.56
C GLY A 120 -4.62 -11.53 -1.32
N ILE A 121 -4.95 -10.49 -0.56
CA ILE A 121 -4.01 -9.45 -0.16
C ILE A 121 -2.86 -10.08 0.65
N ALA A 122 -3.17 -10.90 1.64
CA ALA A 122 -2.16 -11.53 2.49
C ALA A 122 -1.19 -12.40 1.68
N ARG A 123 -1.69 -13.08 0.65
CA ARG A 123 -0.84 -13.91 -0.22
C ARG A 123 0.11 -13.10 -1.08
N SER A 124 -0.35 -11.96 -1.62
CA SER A 124 0.46 -11.15 -2.55
C SER A 124 1.41 -10.18 -1.85
N LEU A 125 1.11 -9.81 -0.61
CA LEU A 125 1.82 -8.74 0.10
C LEU A 125 3.35 -8.93 0.19
N PRO A 126 3.89 -10.13 0.48
CA PRO A 126 5.34 -10.30 0.53
C PRO A 126 6.04 -9.96 -0.79
N ALA A 127 5.48 -10.39 -1.92
CA ALA A 127 6.05 -10.10 -3.24
C ALA A 127 5.98 -8.62 -3.57
N VAL A 128 4.93 -7.94 -3.13
CA VAL A 128 4.74 -6.50 -3.34
C VAL A 128 5.86 -5.72 -2.66
N VAL A 129 6.10 -5.94 -1.37
CA VAL A 129 7.13 -5.20 -0.64
C VAL A 129 8.53 -5.53 -1.13
N GLU A 130 8.80 -6.78 -1.50
CA GLU A 130 10.11 -7.17 -2.05
C GLU A 130 10.40 -6.49 -3.38
N ARG A 131 9.41 -6.45 -4.26
CA ARG A 131 9.56 -5.78 -5.56
C ARG A 131 9.78 -4.29 -5.38
N LEU A 132 9.02 -3.67 -4.49
CA LEU A 132 9.19 -2.25 -4.16
C LEU A 132 10.61 -1.97 -3.68
N GLY A 133 11.12 -2.78 -2.76
CA GLY A 133 12.48 -2.64 -2.25
C GLY A 133 13.55 -2.76 -3.34
N ARG A 134 13.41 -3.74 -4.23
CA ARG A 134 14.35 -3.91 -5.35
C ARG A 134 14.28 -2.76 -6.34
N LEU A 135 13.08 -2.30 -6.65
CA LEU A 135 12.89 -1.18 -7.57
C LEU A 135 13.50 0.11 -7.00
N ALA A 136 13.34 0.32 -5.70
CA ALA A 136 13.92 1.47 -5.01
C ALA A 136 15.46 1.46 -5.05
N GLU A 137 16.06 0.27 -5.10
CA GLU A 137 17.51 0.12 -5.25
C GLU A 137 18.01 0.32 -6.70
N GLY A 138 17.09 0.66 -7.62
CA GLY A 138 17.42 0.78 -9.03
C GLY A 138 17.29 -0.52 -9.81
N GLY A 139 16.65 -1.53 -9.23
CA GLY A 139 16.41 -2.81 -9.89
C GLY A 139 15.35 -2.70 -10.99
N VAL A 140 15.31 -3.73 -11.84
CA VAL A 140 14.27 -3.84 -12.87
C VAL A 140 13.05 -4.50 -12.25
N PRO A 141 11.83 -3.92 -12.46
CA PRO A 141 10.61 -4.51 -11.91
C PRO A 141 10.30 -5.89 -12.48
#